data_4b0b094265a0327310e98f09fe43b4ef
#
_entry.id   4b0b094265a0327310e98f09fe43b4ef
#
_cell.length_a   1.000
_cell.length_b   1.000
_cell.length_c   1.000
_cell.angle_alpha   90.00
_cell.angle_beta   90.00
_cell.angle_gamma   90.00
#
_symmetry.space_group_name_H-M   'P 1'
#
loop_
_entity.id
_entity.type
_entity.pdbx_description
1 polymer ?
#
loop_
_entity_poly.entity_id
_entity_poly.type
_entity_poly.pdbx_seq_one_letter_code
_entity_poly.pdbx_strand_id
1 'polypeptide(L)'
;MLVLVHALAPPCRWQGMYAHNQSLNLFESSKTKKADDVVKINGLADTQLDKILNPKDASKLRDDAELIEGVYGDLPSEDYLAGKTAPVFFGSALNSFGIQELLDTFIEIAPNPLPRATTKRDVEPNEPKFSGFIFKIHANLDPKHRDRIAFLRVCSGKFERNKNFKHVRLEKQMKFANPYLFLAQSKEVMDDAYPGDVVGLYDTGNFKIGDTLTEGESFIFKGIPSFSPEIFKELINIDPMKSKQLEKGIQQLTDEGLASLFVQELGNRKFVGTVGELQFEVLQYRLEHEYGAKCRFEARSIYKACWMSGTEADLKDFMKYRQNNIAYDKDNQPVFLAETGFILRMAEEKYPDITFHTTSEFKV
;
A
#
# COMPACT_ATOMS: atom_id res chain seq x y z
N MET A 1 -12.28 25.29 7.07
CA MET A 1 -12.76 24.22 7.97
C MET A 1 -11.75 24.03 9.07
N LEU A 2 -12.08 24.42 10.29
CA LEU A 2 -11.19 24.25 11.45
C LEU A 2 -11.57 22.93 12.12
N VAL A 3 -10.68 21.95 12.09
CA VAL A 3 -10.83 20.74 12.90
C VAL A 3 -10.06 20.98 14.20
N LEU A 4 -10.78 21.40 15.23
CA LEU A 4 -10.23 21.56 16.56
C LEU A 4 -10.46 20.29 17.35
N VAL A 5 -9.39 19.69 17.77
CA VAL A 5 -9.47 18.57 18.67
C VAL A 5 -8.78 18.90 19.96
N HIS A 6 -9.57 19.02 20.96
CA HIS A 6 -9.10 18.97 22.32
C HIS A 6 -9.43 17.59 22.90
N ALA A 7 -8.43 16.70 22.92
CA ALA A 7 -8.54 15.50 23.74
C ALA A 7 -8.46 15.94 25.20
N LEU A 8 -9.59 16.05 25.84
CA LEU A 8 -9.66 16.32 27.26
C LEU A 8 -9.15 15.06 27.98
N ALA A 9 -8.02 15.21 28.71
CA ALA A 9 -7.43 14.09 29.44
C ALA A 9 -8.40 13.48 30.47
N PRO A 10 -8.33 12.18 30.76
CA PRO A 10 -9.14 11.58 31.82
C PRO A 10 -8.89 12.29 33.18
N PRO A 11 -9.93 12.58 33.99
CA PRO A 11 -11.24 11.94 34.00
C PRO A 11 -12.37 12.73 33.32
N CYS A 12 -12.11 13.37 32.21
CA CYS A 12 -13.12 14.20 31.56
C CYS A 12 -14.24 13.36 30.91
N ARG A 13 -15.47 13.80 31.10
CA ARG A 13 -16.68 13.15 30.59
C ARG A 13 -16.81 13.27 29.05
N TRP A 14 -16.16 14.26 28.44
CA TRP A 14 -16.26 14.62 27.04
C TRP A 14 -14.98 14.28 26.29
N GLN A 15 -15.09 13.60 25.15
CA GLN A 15 -13.95 13.11 24.37
C GLN A 15 -14.02 13.55 22.92
N GLY A 16 -13.72 14.75 22.65
CA GLY A 16 -13.55 15.24 21.28
C GLY A 16 -14.57 16.30 20.89
N MET A 17 -14.11 17.19 20.05
CA MET A 17 -14.90 18.29 19.53
C MET A 17 -14.49 18.61 18.12
N TYR A 18 -15.47 18.80 17.25
CA TYR A 18 -15.26 19.18 15.87
C TYR A 18 -15.99 20.49 15.59
N ALA A 19 -15.32 21.38 14.89
CA ALA A 19 -15.92 22.59 14.38
C ALA A 19 -16.10 22.47 12.86
N HIS A 20 -17.34 22.54 12.42
CA HIS A 20 -17.69 22.64 11.02
C HIS A 20 -18.76 23.72 10.87
N ASN A 21 -18.55 24.67 9.94
CA ASN A 21 -19.50 25.76 9.69
C ASN A 21 -20.01 26.49 10.95
N GLN A 22 -19.07 26.87 11.85
CA GLN A 22 -19.37 27.55 13.11
C GLN A 22 -20.16 26.73 14.14
N SER A 23 -20.45 25.47 13.90
CA SER A 23 -21.04 24.56 14.88
C SER A 23 -19.99 23.69 15.54
N LEU A 24 -20.18 23.37 16.82
CA LEU A 24 -19.33 22.48 17.60
C LEU A 24 -20.09 21.20 17.95
N ASN A 25 -19.52 20.07 17.70
CA ASN A 25 -20.03 18.77 18.10
C ASN A 25 -19.27 18.26 19.31
N LEU A 26 -19.92 18.12 20.45
CA LEU A 26 -19.34 17.55 21.68
C LEU A 26 -19.78 16.10 21.84
N PHE A 27 -18.81 15.23 22.08
CA PHE A 27 -19.04 13.80 22.30
C PHE A 27 -18.81 13.43 23.76
N GLU A 28 -19.81 12.82 24.40
CA GLU A 28 -19.71 12.34 25.78
C GLU A 28 -19.12 10.93 25.82
N SER A 29 -18.07 10.73 26.62
CA SER A 29 -17.49 9.41 26.87
C SER A 29 -18.37 8.60 27.83
N SER A 30 -19.23 7.73 27.30
CA SER A 30 -19.94 6.74 28.11
C SER A 30 -19.88 5.37 27.47
N LYS A 31 -19.75 4.32 28.31
CA LYS A 31 -19.57 2.91 27.89
C LYS A 31 -20.76 2.30 27.13
N THR A 32 -21.86 3.00 26.96
CA THR A 32 -23.14 2.44 26.47
C THR A 32 -23.89 3.27 25.47
N LYS A 33 -23.28 4.32 24.85
CA LYS A 33 -24.04 5.27 24.04
C LYS A 33 -23.88 5.12 22.53
N LYS A 34 -25.00 5.28 21.81
CA LYS A 34 -25.12 5.30 20.35
C LYS A 34 -24.69 6.67 19.80
N ALA A 35 -24.41 6.75 18.51
CA ALA A 35 -24.00 7.97 17.78
C ALA A 35 -24.95 9.19 17.94
N ASP A 36 -26.13 8.98 18.51
CA ASP A 36 -27.18 10.02 18.66
C ASP A 36 -26.96 11.00 19.85
N ASP A 37 -25.94 10.78 20.67
CA ASP A 37 -25.67 11.56 21.88
C ASP A 37 -24.67 12.72 21.66
N VAL A 38 -24.66 13.30 20.46
CA VAL A 38 -23.83 14.45 20.11
C VAL A 38 -24.53 15.73 20.54
N VAL A 39 -23.88 16.54 21.37
CA VAL A 39 -24.38 17.87 21.72
C VAL A 39 -23.84 18.88 20.71
N LYS A 40 -24.73 19.49 19.93
CA LYS A 40 -24.39 20.53 18.97
C LYS A 40 -24.46 21.90 19.65
N ILE A 41 -23.39 22.68 19.51
CA ILE A 41 -23.25 24.02 20.08
C ILE A 41 -22.98 25.01 18.92
N ASN A 42 -23.54 26.21 18.99
CA ASN A 42 -23.40 27.24 17.95
C ASN A 42 -22.12 28.07 18.15
N GLY A 43 -20.96 27.41 17.94
CA GLY A 43 -19.64 28.08 17.99
C GLY A 43 -19.03 28.18 19.38
N LEU A 44 -17.78 28.64 19.42
CA LEU A 44 -16.98 28.77 20.65
C LEU A 44 -17.51 29.85 21.62
N ALA A 45 -18.21 30.82 21.10
CA ALA A 45 -18.78 31.91 21.91
C ALA A 45 -20.09 31.55 22.62
N ASP A 46 -20.67 30.36 22.31
CA ASP A 46 -21.94 29.94 22.89
C ASP A 46 -21.76 29.65 24.40
N THR A 47 -22.62 30.27 25.21
CA THR A 47 -22.61 30.09 26.67
C THR A 47 -23.03 28.69 27.13
N GLN A 48 -23.59 27.88 26.26
CA GLN A 48 -23.83 26.46 26.55
C GLN A 48 -22.51 25.68 26.78
N LEU A 49 -21.41 26.11 26.13
CA LEU A 49 -20.11 25.53 26.34
C LEU A 49 -19.66 25.61 27.80
N ASP A 50 -19.89 26.77 28.45
CA ASP A 50 -19.51 27.00 29.84
C ASP A 50 -20.42 26.25 30.85
N LYS A 51 -21.58 25.77 30.41
CA LYS A 51 -22.46 24.90 31.20
C LYS A 51 -22.08 23.42 31.11
N ILE A 52 -21.50 23.02 29.98
CA ILE A 52 -21.14 21.63 29.69
C ILE A 52 -19.71 21.32 30.15
N LEU A 53 -18.77 22.21 29.87
CA LEU A 53 -17.40 22.14 30.30
C LEU A 53 -17.18 22.92 31.59
N ASN A 54 -16.14 22.56 32.33
CA ASN A 54 -15.73 23.45 33.43
C ASN A 54 -15.08 24.73 32.86
N PRO A 55 -15.10 25.86 33.60
CA PRO A 55 -14.64 27.14 33.08
C PRO A 55 -13.18 27.16 32.58
N LYS A 56 -12.28 26.36 33.21
CA LYS A 56 -10.87 26.27 32.79
C LYS A 56 -10.74 25.59 31.43
N ASP A 57 -11.47 24.50 31.21
CA ASP A 57 -11.41 23.75 29.97
C ASP A 57 -12.10 24.54 28.85
N ALA A 58 -13.18 25.24 29.13
CA ALA A 58 -13.85 26.09 28.15
C ALA A 58 -12.94 27.27 27.72
N SER A 59 -12.26 27.94 28.66
CA SER A 59 -11.29 28.99 28.34
C SER A 59 -10.13 28.46 27.52
N LYS A 60 -9.51 27.39 27.96
CA LYS A 60 -8.38 26.79 27.24
C LYS A 60 -8.76 26.36 25.82
N LEU A 61 -9.96 25.82 25.65
CA LEU A 61 -10.45 25.47 24.33
C LEU A 61 -10.58 26.67 23.39
N ARG A 62 -11.08 27.81 23.91
CA ARG A 62 -11.17 29.05 23.13
C ARG A 62 -9.80 29.57 22.75
N ASP A 63 -8.86 29.58 23.72
CA ASP A 63 -7.47 30.03 23.49
C ASP A 63 -6.76 29.15 22.46
N ASP A 64 -6.87 27.82 22.58
CA ASP A 64 -6.29 26.85 21.63
C ASP A 64 -6.92 27.00 20.23
N ALA A 65 -8.22 27.27 20.16
CA ALA A 65 -8.94 27.49 18.91
C ALA A 65 -8.48 28.77 18.21
N GLU A 66 -8.41 29.88 18.94
CA GLU A 66 -7.95 31.17 18.42
C GLU A 66 -6.51 31.07 17.90
N LEU A 67 -5.65 30.35 18.63
CA LEU A 67 -4.26 30.11 18.22
C LEU A 67 -4.20 29.33 16.90
N ILE A 68 -4.97 28.23 16.76
CA ILE A 68 -4.99 27.41 15.55
C ILE A 68 -5.57 28.19 14.36
N GLU A 69 -6.65 28.93 14.58
CA GLU A 69 -7.26 29.76 13.54
C GLU A 69 -6.30 30.87 13.07
N GLY A 70 -5.55 31.48 14.00
CA GLY A 70 -4.56 32.51 13.67
C GLY A 70 -3.33 31.98 12.92
N VAL A 71 -2.94 30.70 13.14
CA VAL A 71 -1.78 30.11 12.50
C VAL A 71 -2.11 29.46 11.15
N TYR A 72 -3.20 28.73 11.07
CA TYR A 72 -3.54 27.90 9.91
C TYR A 72 -4.70 28.44 9.08
N GLY A 73 -5.63 29.20 9.68
CA GLY A 73 -6.83 29.66 9.02
C GLY A 73 -7.73 28.51 8.53
N ASP A 74 -8.41 28.76 7.41
CA ASP A 74 -9.14 27.71 6.71
C ASP A 74 -8.16 26.76 6.01
N LEU A 75 -8.51 25.46 5.94
CA LEU A 75 -7.70 24.46 5.21
C LEU A 75 -7.67 24.81 3.72
N PRO A 76 -6.54 25.26 3.15
CA PRO A 76 -6.47 25.55 1.73
C PRO A 76 -6.54 24.23 0.95
N SER A 77 -7.59 24.04 0.15
CA SER A 77 -7.74 22.83 -0.68
C SER A 77 -6.55 22.63 -1.61
N GLU A 78 -5.95 23.71 -2.11
CA GLU A 78 -4.76 23.67 -2.95
C GLU A 78 -3.53 23.10 -2.22
N ASP A 79 -3.30 23.49 -0.98
CA ASP A 79 -2.18 22.97 -0.18
C ASP A 79 -2.38 21.53 0.24
N TYR A 80 -3.63 21.12 0.49
CA TYR A 80 -3.98 19.72 0.69
C TYR A 80 -3.71 18.87 -0.55
N LEU A 81 -4.18 19.31 -1.72
CA LEU A 81 -3.96 18.62 -2.98
C LEU A 81 -2.48 18.58 -3.39
N ALA A 82 -1.71 19.60 -3.02
CA ALA A 82 -0.26 19.66 -3.22
C ALA A 82 0.54 18.83 -2.19
N GLY A 83 -0.14 18.22 -1.20
CA GLY A 83 0.50 17.43 -0.15
C GLY A 83 1.28 18.24 0.89
N LYS A 84 1.06 19.55 0.97
CA LYS A 84 1.74 20.43 1.95
C LYS A 84 1.07 20.43 3.31
N THR A 85 -0.24 20.19 3.35
CA THR A 85 -1.05 20.13 4.57
C THR A 85 -1.89 18.87 4.59
N ALA A 86 -2.20 18.37 5.80
CA ALA A 86 -3.08 17.24 6.01
C ALA A 86 -4.11 17.58 7.09
N PRO A 87 -5.42 17.42 6.83
CA PRO A 87 -6.43 17.56 7.87
C PRO A 87 -6.31 16.43 8.88
N VAL A 88 -6.45 16.75 10.15
CA VAL A 88 -6.42 15.77 11.24
C VAL A 88 -7.81 15.59 11.82
N PHE A 89 -8.28 14.34 11.87
CA PHE A 89 -9.55 13.95 12.44
C PHE A 89 -9.33 13.03 13.63
N PHE A 90 -10.13 13.22 14.66
CA PHE A 90 -10.13 12.36 15.82
C PHE A 90 -11.48 11.65 15.88
N GLY A 91 -11.42 10.36 15.91
CA GLY A 91 -12.60 9.54 15.88
C GLY A 91 -12.36 8.16 16.46
N SER A 92 -13.43 7.45 16.69
CA SER A 92 -13.41 6.06 17.09
C SER A 92 -14.50 5.31 16.34
N ALA A 93 -14.11 4.40 15.48
CA ALA A 93 -15.04 3.52 14.80
C ALA A 93 -15.80 2.62 15.79
N LEU A 94 -15.14 2.19 16.87
CA LEU A 94 -15.76 1.37 17.91
C LEU A 94 -16.84 2.11 18.68
N ASN A 95 -16.64 3.42 18.93
CA ASN A 95 -17.57 4.25 19.68
C ASN A 95 -18.44 5.12 18.74
N SER A 96 -18.28 4.98 17.43
CA SER A 96 -19.08 5.65 16.39
C SER A 96 -19.11 7.18 16.49
N PHE A 97 -17.98 7.81 16.88
CA PHE A 97 -17.88 9.28 16.87
C PHE A 97 -16.78 9.77 15.91
N GLY A 98 -16.97 10.97 15.34
CA GLY A 98 -16.00 11.61 14.45
C GLY A 98 -15.87 10.99 13.05
N ILE A 99 -16.61 9.92 12.77
CA ILE A 99 -16.55 9.23 11.48
C ILE A 99 -17.33 10.01 10.41
N GLN A 100 -18.46 10.58 10.78
CA GLN A 100 -19.27 11.36 9.84
C GLN A 100 -18.50 12.61 9.39
N GLU A 101 -17.90 13.34 10.33
CA GLU A 101 -17.11 14.54 10.04
C GLU A 101 -15.91 14.24 9.13
N LEU A 102 -15.24 13.08 9.34
CA LEU A 102 -14.19 12.61 8.44
C LEU A 102 -14.73 12.36 7.03
N LEU A 103 -15.86 11.66 6.91
CA LEU A 103 -16.43 11.29 5.61
C LEU A 103 -16.98 12.52 4.87
N ASP A 104 -17.69 13.40 5.57
CA ASP A 104 -18.24 14.62 4.97
C ASP A 104 -17.11 15.51 4.42
N THR A 105 -16.05 15.72 5.20
CA THR A 105 -14.88 16.46 4.75
C THR A 105 -14.17 15.75 3.60
N PHE A 106 -14.00 14.42 3.68
CA PHE A 106 -13.36 13.66 2.62
C PHE A 106 -14.10 13.81 1.28
N ILE A 107 -15.43 13.80 1.30
CA ILE A 107 -16.24 14.01 0.09
C ILE A 107 -15.99 15.41 -0.51
N GLU A 108 -15.81 16.44 0.33
CA GLU A 108 -15.57 17.80 -0.12
C GLU A 108 -14.17 18.00 -0.74
N ILE A 109 -13.13 17.40 -0.13
CA ILE A 109 -11.73 17.69 -0.49
C ILE A 109 -11.06 16.61 -1.34
N ALA A 110 -11.64 15.40 -1.44
CA ALA A 110 -11.05 14.33 -2.22
C ALA A 110 -11.01 14.70 -3.71
N PRO A 111 -9.84 14.60 -4.36
CA PRO A 111 -9.76 14.89 -5.78
C PRO A 111 -10.44 13.81 -6.61
N ASN A 112 -10.91 14.19 -7.80
CA ASN A 112 -11.25 13.22 -8.83
C ASN A 112 -10.02 12.39 -9.21
N PRO A 113 -10.20 11.22 -9.88
CA PRO A 113 -9.06 10.47 -10.40
C PRO A 113 -8.14 11.37 -11.24
N LEU A 114 -6.85 11.32 -10.91
CA LEU A 114 -5.84 12.14 -11.58
C LEU A 114 -5.22 11.40 -12.77
N PRO A 115 -4.66 12.13 -13.75
CA PRO A 115 -3.87 11.55 -14.83
C PRO A 115 -2.77 10.63 -14.32
N ARG A 116 -2.44 9.59 -15.08
CA ARG A 116 -1.41 8.63 -14.73
C ARG A 116 -0.32 8.55 -15.78
N ALA A 117 0.92 8.74 -15.34
CA ALA A 117 2.09 8.62 -16.19
C ALA A 117 2.28 7.19 -16.67
N THR A 118 2.64 7.05 -17.97
CA THR A 118 3.01 5.78 -18.57
C THR A 118 4.38 5.85 -19.25
N THR A 119 4.80 4.76 -19.85
CA THR A 119 6.06 4.72 -20.65
C THR A 119 6.01 5.54 -21.92
N LYS A 120 4.82 5.97 -22.39
CA LYS A 120 4.65 6.70 -23.65
C LYS A 120 4.08 8.11 -23.46
N ARG A 121 3.11 8.26 -22.56
CA ARG A 121 2.37 9.51 -22.34
C ARG A 121 1.63 9.45 -21.00
N ASP A 122 1.06 10.55 -20.60
CA ASP A 122 0.10 10.55 -19.52
C ASP A 122 -1.28 10.10 -20.06
N VAL A 123 -1.98 9.32 -19.23
CA VAL A 123 -3.33 8.83 -19.52
C VAL A 123 -4.33 9.61 -18.69
N GLU A 124 -5.27 10.27 -19.35
CA GLU A 124 -6.32 11.06 -18.73
C GLU A 124 -7.52 10.16 -18.34
N PRO A 125 -8.16 10.39 -17.18
CA PRO A 125 -9.30 9.59 -16.75
C PRO A 125 -10.51 9.65 -17.68
N ASN A 126 -10.68 10.76 -18.41
CA ASN A 126 -11.81 11.01 -19.33
C ASN A 126 -11.60 10.43 -20.74
N GLU A 127 -10.49 9.74 -21.00
CA GLU A 127 -10.27 9.07 -22.27
C GLU A 127 -11.31 7.97 -22.51
N PRO A 128 -11.83 7.81 -23.75
CA PRO A 128 -12.90 6.85 -24.04
C PRO A 128 -12.44 5.40 -24.02
N LYS A 129 -11.14 5.13 -24.26
CA LYS A 129 -10.57 3.78 -24.28
C LYS A 129 -10.17 3.35 -22.89
N PHE A 130 -10.54 2.13 -22.56
CA PHE A 130 -10.16 1.53 -21.28
C PHE A 130 -8.64 1.35 -21.17
N SER A 131 -8.14 1.71 -19.99
CA SER A 131 -6.84 1.28 -19.50
C SER A 131 -6.84 1.16 -17.97
N GLY A 132 -6.02 0.26 -17.47
CA GLY A 132 -5.84 0.04 -16.04
C GLY A 132 -4.62 -0.83 -15.75
N PHE A 133 -4.23 -0.89 -14.49
CA PHE A 133 -3.07 -1.68 -14.06
C PHE A 133 -3.34 -2.49 -12.81
N ILE A 134 -2.62 -3.59 -12.67
CA ILE A 134 -2.64 -4.44 -11.50
C ILE A 134 -1.72 -3.82 -10.43
N PHE A 135 -2.29 -3.39 -9.31
CA PHE A 135 -1.52 -2.79 -8.22
C PHE A 135 -1.34 -3.71 -7.01
N LYS A 136 -2.15 -4.76 -6.92
CA LYS A 136 -2.11 -5.73 -5.82
C LYS A 136 -2.54 -7.10 -6.31
N ILE A 137 -1.95 -8.14 -5.74
CA ILE A 137 -2.39 -9.53 -5.90
C ILE A 137 -2.59 -10.09 -4.50
N HIS A 138 -3.62 -10.92 -4.33
CA HIS A 138 -3.88 -11.64 -3.10
C HIS A 138 -4.17 -13.11 -3.42
N ALA A 139 -3.37 -14.00 -2.84
CA ALA A 139 -3.58 -15.44 -2.95
C ALA A 139 -4.31 -15.96 -1.70
N ASN A 140 -5.08 -17.03 -1.86
CA ASN A 140 -5.81 -17.72 -0.79
C ASN A 140 -6.72 -16.80 0.04
N LEU A 141 -7.45 -15.90 -0.61
CA LEU A 141 -8.43 -15.04 0.04
C LEU A 141 -9.52 -15.86 0.76
N ASP A 142 -9.90 -16.99 0.19
CA ASP A 142 -10.70 -18.02 0.85
C ASP A 142 -9.83 -19.24 1.13
N PRO A 143 -9.60 -19.63 2.41
CA PRO A 143 -8.81 -20.81 2.76
C PRO A 143 -9.34 -22.14 2.16
N LYS A 144 -10.63 -22.20 1.84
CA LYS A 144 -11.27 -23.37 1.22
C LYS A 144 -11.06 -23.44 -0.29
N HIS A 145 -10.84 -22.29 -0.92
CA HIS A 145 -10.62 -22.16 -2.35
C HIS A 145 -9.26 -21.49 -2.56
N ARG A 146 -8.36 -22.18 -3.26
CA ARG A 146 -7.03 -21.64 -3.59
C ARG A 146 -7.12 -20.57 -4.67
N ASP A 147 -7.90 -19.53 -4.41
CA ASP A 147 -8.16 -18.44 -5.33
C ASP A 147 -7.01 -17.41 -5.26
N ARG A 148 -6.58 -16.99 -6.43
CA ARG A 148 -5.69 -15.83 -6.57
C ARG A 148 -6.48 -14.72 -7.26
N ILE A 149 -6.50 -13.54 -6.66
CA ILE A 149 -7.21 -12.38 -7.16
C ILE A 149 -6.20 -11.26 -7.43
N ALA A 150 -6.22 -10.75 -8.65
CA ALA A 150 -5.49 -9.56 -9.04
C ALA A 150 -6.41 -8.34 -8.97
N PHE A 151 -5.99 -7.30 -8.26
CA PHE A 151 -6.73 -6.06 -8.13
C PHE A 151 -6.27 -5.07 -9.19
N LEU A 152 -7.20 -4.73 -10.08
CA LEU A 152 -7.03 -3.81 -11.19
C LEU A 152 -7.56 -2.43 -10.80
N ARG A 153 -6.74 -1.40 -10.92
CA ARG A 153 -7.18 0.00 -10.87
C ARG A 153 -7.56 0.46 -12.27
N VAL A 154 -8.79 0.92 -12.47
CA VAL A 154 -9.22 1.56 -13.72
C VAL A 154 -8.64 2.96 -13.77
N CYS A 155 -7.96 3.32 -14.87
CA CYS A 155 -7.35 4.62 -15.07
C CYS A 155 -8.04 5.47 -16.13
N SER A 156 -8.58 4.85 -17.17
CA SER A 156 -9.35 5.53 -18.21
C SER A 156 -10.44 4.64 -18.81
N GLY A 157 -11.39 5.24 -19.47
CA GLY A 157 -12.48 4.57 -20.18
C GLY A 157 -13.36 3.75 -19.27
N LYS A 158 -13.95 2.68 -19.80
CA LYS A 158 -14.88 1.82 -19.09
C LYS A 158 -14.42 0.36 -19.13
N PHE A 159 -14.22 -0.26 -17.99
CA PHE A 159 -14.11 -1.70 -17.89
C PHE A 159 -15.50 -2.34 -18.06
N GLU A 160 -15.61 -3.35 -18.90
CA GLU A 160 -16.88 -4.04 -19.12
C GLU A 160 -16.66 -5.56 -19.01
N ARG A 161 -17.55 -6.20 -18.28
CA ARG A 161 -17.58 -7.65 -18.14
C ARG A 161 -17.68 -8.33 -19.52
N ASN A 162 -16.94 -9.40 -19.73
CA ASN A 162 -16.92 -10.16 -20.97
C ASN A 162 -16.37 -9.43 -22.19
N LYS A 163 -15.79 -8.24 -22.04
CA LYS A 163 -15.06 -7.56 -23.10
C LYS A 163 -13.61 -8.06 -23.17
N ASN A 164 -12.99 -7.96 -24.34
CA ASN A 164 -11.61 -8.34 -24.54
C ASN A 164 -10.69 -7.16 -24.22
N PHE A 165 -9.68 -7.40 -23.42
CA PHE A 165 -8.62 -6.44 -23.09
C PHE A 165 -7.26 -7.01 -23.44
N LYS A 166 -6.37 -6.17 -23.97
CA LYS A 166 -4.99 -6.56 -24.24
C LYS A 166 -4.18 -6.52 -22.96
N HIS A 167 -3.62 -7.66 -22.60
CA HIS A 167 -2.58 -7.75 -21.56
C HIS A 167 -1.24 -7.36 -22.19
N VAL A 168 -0.69 -6.21 -21.83
CA VAL A 168 0.45 -5.62 -22.52
C VAL A 168 1.70 -6.49 -22.44
N ARG A 169 2.11 -6.93 -21.24
CA ARG A 169 3.31 -7.76 -21.06
C ARG A 169 3.23 -9.13 -21.75
N LEU A 170 2.06 -9.77 -21.73
CA LEU A 170 1.88 -11.09 -22.33
C LEU A 170 1.50 -11.03 -23.82
N GLU A 171 1.22 -9.82 -24.33
CA GLU A 171 0.72 -9.60 -25.70
C GLU A 171 -0.51 -10.42 -26.08
N LYS A 172 -1.35 -10.73 -25.10
CA LYS A 172 -2.54 -11.60 -25.26
C LYS A 172 -3.82 -10.84 -24.97
N GLN A 173 -4.89 -11.23 -25.65
CA GLN A 173 -6.25 -10.80 -25.32
C GLN A 173 -6.77 -11.62 -24.14
N MET A 174 -7.33 -10.94 -23.16
CA MET A 174 -7.94 -11.54 -21.98
C MET A 174 -9.38 -11.08 -21.82
N LYS A 175 -10.23 -11.98 -21.35
CA LYS A 175 -11.65 -11.75 -21.13
C LYS A 175 -12.02 -12.20 -19.72
N PHE A 176 -12.80 -11.40 -19.01
CA PHE A 176 -13.16 -11.66 -17.63
C PHE A 176 -14.66 -11.90 -17.50
N ALA A 177 -15.04 -13.13 -17.18
CA ALA A 177 -16.43 -13.53 -17.03
C ALA A 177 -17.03 -13.14 -15.67
N ASN A 178 -16.21 -13.15 -14.63
CA ASN A 178 -16.63 -12.86 -13.26
C ASN A 178 -15.65 -11.85 -12.60
N PRO A 179 -15.67 -10.57 -13.01
CA PRO A 179 -14.97 -9.53 -12.28
C PRO A 179 -15.72 -9.24 -10.97
N TYR A 180 -14.99 -8.94 -9.90
CA TYR A 180 -15.56 -8.75 -8.57
C TYR A 180 -15.39 -7.31 -8.08
N LEU A 181 -16.44 -6.80 -7.47
CA LEU A 181 -16.39 -5.67 -6.55
C LEU A 181 -16.31 -6.22 -5.13
N PHE A 182 -15.46 -5.59 -4.31
CA PHE A 182 -15.32 -5.92 -2.89
C PHE A 182 -15.95 -4.82 -2.04
N LEU A 183 -17.02 -5.15 -1.33
CA LEU A 183 -17.65 -4.30 -0.32
C LEU A 183 -17.47 -4.98 1.05
N ALA A 184 -16.50 -4.50 1.82
CA ALA A 184 -16.12 -5.10 3.10
C ALA A 184 -15.80 -6.62 2.95
N GLN A 185 -16.65 -7.49 3.49
CA GLN A 185 -16.49 -8.95 3.39
C GLN A 185 -17.28 -9.58 2.24
N SER A 186 -18.13 -8.81 1.55
CA SER A 186 -18.93 -9.31 0.45
C SER A 186 -18.19 -9.21 -0.88
N LYS A 187 -18.41 -10.20 -1.73
CA LYS A 187 -17.87 -10.33 -3.08
C LYS A 187 -19.06 -10.31 -4.04
N GLU A 188 -19.16 -9.31 -4.87
CA GLU A 188 -20.24 -9.20 -5.85
C GLU A 188 -19.66 -9.16 -7.26
N VAL A 189 -20.33 -9.84 -8.21
CA VAL A 189 -19.96 -9.77 -9.61
C VAL A 189 -20.42 -8.42 -10.15
N MET A 190 -19.50 -7.70 -10.80
CA MET A 190 -19.79 -6.42 -11.40
C MET A 190 -19.82 -6.50 -12.93
N ASP A 191 -20.66 -5.69 -13.55
CA ASP A 191 -20.78 -5.64 -15.02
C ASP A 191 -19.85 -4.56 -15.62
N ASP A 192 -19.68 -3.45 -14.95
CA ASP A 192 -18.84 -2.35 -15.42
C ASP A 192 -18.12 -1.61 -14.28
N ALA A 193 -17.03 -0.91 -14.62
CA ALA A 193 -16.26 -0.05 -13.72
C ALA A 193 -15.66 1.14 -14.49
N TYR A 194 -15.44 2.24 -13.75
CA TYR A 194 -15.02 3.52 -14.27
C TYR A 194 -13.67 3.96 -13.68
N PRO A 195 -13.03 5.00 -14.23
CA PRO A 195 -11.78 5.53 -13.69
C PRO A 195 -11.87 5.84 -12.20
N GLY A 196 -10.92 5.30 -11.44
CA GLY A 196 -10.94 5.36 -9.98
C GLY A 196 -11.41 4.08 -9.30
N ASP A 197 -12.21 3.25 -9.97
CA ASP A 197 -12.68 1.98 -9.41
C ASP A 197 -11.58 0.93 -9.34
N VAL A 198 -11.81 -0.02 -8.44
CA VAL A 198 -10.96 -1.19 -8.25
C VAL A 198 -11.75 -2.46 -8.57
N VAL A 199 -11.24 -3.24 -9.51
CA VAL A 199 -11.85 -4.48 -9.98
C VAL A 199 -11.02 -5.68 -9.55
N GLY A 200 -11.62 -6.67 -8.90
CA GLY A 200 -10.98 -7.94 -8.61
C GLY A 200 -11.10 -8.90 -9.78
N LEU A 201 -9.98 -9.34 -10.32
CA LEU A 201 -9.91 -10.30 -11.42
C LEU A 201 -9.40 -11.64 -10.91
N TYR A 202 -10.13 -12.73 -11.23
CA TYR A 202 -9.61 -14.06 -10.94
C TYR A 202 -8.33 -14.32 -11.75
N ASP A 203 -7.29 -14.77 -11.07
CA ASP A 203 -5.97 -14.97 -11.64
C ASP A 203 -5.50 -16.42 -11.47
N THR A 204 -5.12 -17.04 -12.57
CA THR A 204 -4.52 -18.39 -12.60
C THR A 204 -2.99 -18.36 -12.44
N GLY A 205 -2.39 -17.24 -12.07
CA GLY A 205 -0.94 -17.05 -11.93
C GLY A 205 -0.30 -16.29 -13.10
N ASN A 206 -1.10 -15.64 -13.93
CA ASN A 206 -0.60 -14.89 -15.08
C ASN A 206 -0.25 -13.44 -14.76
N PHE A 207 -0.94 -12.83 -13.81
CA PHE A 207 -0.72 -11.44 -13.44
C PHE A 207 0.50 -11.24 -12.55
N LYS A 208 1.19 -10.14 -12.79
CA LYS A 208 2.19 -9.53 -11.91
C LYS A 208 1.72 -8.13 -11.52
N ILE A 209 2.18 -7.64 -10.36
CA ILE A 209 2.00 -6.23 -9.98
C ILE A 209 2.70 -5.38 -11.05
N GLY A 210 2.02 -4.33 -11.53
CA GLY A 210 2.46 -3.49 -12.64
C GLY A 210 1.93 -3.90 -14.01
N ASP A 211 1.32 -5.07 -14.15
CA ASP A 211 0.73 -5.46 -15.43
C ASP A 211 -0.37 -4.51 -15.86
N THR A 212 -0.34 -4.14 -17.13
CA THR A 212 -1.28 -3.19 -17.74
C THR A 212 -2.25 -3.91 -18.66
N LEU A 213 -3.53 -3.56 -18.53
CA LEU A 213 -4.61 -3.97 -19.42
C LEU A 213 -5.12 -2.76 -20.19
N THR A 214 -5.32 -2.88 -21.51
CA THR A 214 -5.78 -1.78 -22.37
C THR A 214 -6.74 -2.23 -23.45
N GLU A 215 -7.41 -1.28 -24.10
CA GLU A 215 -8.14 -1.49 -25.36
C GLU A 215 -7.25 -1.17 -26.57
N GLY A 216 -6.10 -1.87 -26.69
CA GLY A 216 -5.29 -1.91 -27.91
C GLY A 216 -3.97 -1.19 -27.86
N GLU A 217 -3.83 -0.06 -27.17
CA GLU A 217 -2.55 0.65 -27.03
C GLU A 217 -1.60 -0.11 -26.10
N SER A 218 -0.32 -0.15 -26.43
CA SER A 218 0.71 -0.82 -25.61
C SER A 218 1.57 0.21 -24.91
N PHE A 219 1.34 0.40 -23.61
CA PHE A 219 2.17 1.18 -22.69
C PHE A 219 2.13 0.52 -21.30
N ILE A 220 3.01 0.92 -20.41
CA ILE A 220 3.07 0.45 -19.01
C ILE A 220 2.89 1.64 -18.09
N PHE A 221 2.04 1.52 -17.08
CA PHE A 221 1.87 2.56 -16.06
C PHE A 221 3.12 2.67 -15.19
N LYS A 222 3.51 3.91 -14.87
CA LYS A 222 4.63 4.25 -13.98
C LYS A 222 4.16 4.56 -12.56
N GLY A 223 5.12 4.65 -11.64
CA GLY A 223 4.85 5.09 -10.26
C GLY A 223 4.08 4.08 -9.39
N ILE A 224 4.15 2.79 -9.74
CA ILE A 224 3.70 1.73 -8.84
C ILE A 224 4.80 1.56 -7.80
N PRO A 225 4.50 1.74 -6.49
CA PRO A 225 5.54 1.68 -5.48
C PRO A 225 6.22 0.32 -5.43
N SER A 226 7.52 0.31 -5.65
CA SER A 226 8.39 -0.83 -5.38
C SER A 226 9.29 -0.47 -4.20
N PHE A 227 9.23 -1.26 -3.15
CA PHE A 227 10.00 -1.01 -1.94
C PHE A 227 11.30 -1.80 -1.97
N SER A 228 12.42 -1.11 -1.71
CA SER A 228 13.69 -1.79 -1.43
C SER A 228 13.60 -2.45 -0.06
N PRO A 229 13.92 -3.74 0.04
CA PRO A 229 13.98 -4.38 1.35
C PRO A 229 15.04 -3.75 2.24
N GLU A 230 14.74 -3.62 3.54
CA GLU A 230 15.65 -3.08 4.55
C GLU A 230 16.16 -4.16 5.51
N ILE A 231 15.36 -5.21 5.71
CA ILE A 231 15.67 -6.31 6.62
C ILE A 231 15.71 -7.62 5.83
N PHE A 232 16.76 -8.40 6.04
CA PHE A 232 16.96 -9.67 5.33
C PHE A 232 17.12 -10.82 6.30
N LYS A 233 16.38 -11.91 6.05
CA LYS A 233 16.51 -13.16 6.80
C LYS A 233 16.57 -14.35 5.83
N GLU A 234 17.29 -15.36 6.23
CA GLU A 234 17.31 -16.63 5.50
C GLU A 234 16.08 -17.46 5.89
N LEU A 235 15.37 -17.97 4.90
CA LEU A 235 14.26 -18.88 5.08
C LEU A 235 14.75 -20.31 5.25
N ILE A 236 14.56 -20.88 6.42
CA ILE A 236 14.94 -22.24 6.76
C ILE A 236 13.72 -23.14 6.79
N ASN A 237 13.76 -24.20 6.01
CA ASN A 237 12.72 -25.23 6.05
C ASN A 237 12.94 -26.14 7.26
N ILE A 238 11.93 -26.24 8.14
CA ILE A 238 11.98 -27.12 9.32
C ILE A 238 11.52 -28.53 8.98
N ASP A 239 10.64 -28.67 7.98
CA ASP A 239 10.08 -29.96 7.55
C ASP A 239 10.45 -30.24 6.09
N PRO A 240 11.49 -31.07 5.82
CA PRO A 240 11.90 -31.43 4.46
C PRO A 240 10.79 -32.03 3.61
N MET A 241 9.81 -32.72 4.22
CA MET A 241 8.68 -33.31 3.50
C MET A 241 7.72 -32.26 2.93
N LYS A 242 7.77 -31.04 3.45
CA LYS A 242 6.94 -29.90 3.04
C LYS A 242 7.66 -28.89 2.14
N SER A 243 8.82 -29.26 1.59
CA SER A 243 9.65 -28.35 0.76
C SER A 243 8.89 -27.75 -0.42
N LYS A 244 8.07 -28.54 -1.11
CA LYS A 244 7.26 -28.05 -2.25
C LYS A 244 6.17 -27.06 -1.81
N GLN A 245 5.56 -27.29 -0.66
CA GLN A 245 4.55 -26.39 -0.08
C GLN A 245 5.20 -25.08 0.35
N LEU A 246 6.36 -25.14 1.00
CA LEU A 246 7.11 -23.96 1.40
C LEU A 246 7.54 -23.13 0.19
N GLU A 247 8.05 -23.77 -0.84
CA GLU A 247 8.46 -23.09 -2.07
C GLU A 247 7.29 -22.41 -2.77
N LYS A 248 6.17 -23.13 -2.92
CA LYS A 248 4.94 -22.55 -3.48
C LYS A 248 4.41 -21.40 -2.62
N GLY A 249 4.41 -21.57 -1.29
CA GLY A 249 3.92 -20.55 -0.37
C GLY A 249 4.74 -19.28 -0.42
N ILE A 250 6.07 -19.39 -0.31
CA ILE A 250 6.91 -18.18 -0.35
C ILE A 250 6.86 -17.49 -1.71
N GLN A 251 6.78 -18.24 -2.81
CA GLN A 251 6.62 -17.66 -4.14
C GLN A 251 5.32 -16.86 -4.25
N GLN A 252 4.19 -17.43 -3.82
CA GLN A 252 2.90 -16.74 -3.89
C GLN A 252 2.87 -15.50 -2.99
N LEU A 253 3.41 -15.58 -1.77
CA LEU A 253 3.47 -14.44 -0.84
C LEU A 253 4.37 -13.31 -1.35
N THR A 254 5.46 -13.65 -2.05
CA THR A 254 6.32 -12.63 -2.68
C THR A 254 5.69 -12.05 -3.95
N ASP A 255 4.90 -12.83 -4.68
CA ASP A 255 4.10 -12.31 -5.81
C ASP A 255 3.03 -11.31 -5.36
N GLU A 256 2.51 -11.46 -4.13
CA GLU A 256 1.61 -10.48 -3.50
C GLU A 256 2.29 -9.16 -3.14
N GLY A 257 3.62 -9.09 -3.21
CA GLY A 257 4.41 -7.91 -2.85
C GLY A 257 4.65 -7.73 -1.36
N LEU A 258 4.36 -8.75 -0.52
CA LEU A 258 4.62 -8.71 0.93
C LEU A 258 6.11 -8.72 1.27
N ALA A 259 6.93 -9.33 0.42
CA ALA A 259 8.36 -9.46 0.58
C ALA A 259 9.04 -9.67 -0.77
N SER A 260 10.35 -9.52 -0.80
CA SER A 260 11.20 -9.90 -1.93
C SER A 260 11.90 -11.23 -1.64
N LEU A 261 11.93 -12.14 -2.60
CA LEU A 261 12.65 -13.41 -2.51
C LEU A 261 13.90 -13.36 -3.36
N PHE A 262 15.01 -13.75 -2.76
CA PHE A 262 16.31 -13.87 -3.42
C PHE A 262 16.83 -15.30 -3.22
N VAL A 263 17.11 -15.97 -4.32
CA VAL A 263 17.62 -17.36 -4.31
C VAL A 263 19.09 -17.36 -4.72
N GLN A 264 19.96 -17.79 -3.82
CA GLN A 264 21.38 -17.92 -4.09
C GLN A 264 21.64 -19.20 -4.89
N GLU A 265 22.41 -19.09 -5.96
CA GLU A 265 22.73 -20.24 -6.83
C GLU A 265 23.53 -21.31 -6.07
N LEU A 266 24.53 -20.89 -5.31
CA LEU A 266 25.30 -21.77 -4.46
C LEU A 266 24.54 -22.18 -3.22
N GLY A 267 24.19 -23.48 -3.14
CA GLY A 267 23.48 -24.03 -1.98
C GLY A 267 21.97 -23.80 -1.95
N ASN A 268 21.39 -23.19 -3.00
CA ASN A 268 19.94 -22.92 -3.13
C ASN A 268 19.33 -22.26 -1.86
N ARG A 269 20.13 -21.38 -1.22
CA ARG A 269 19.72 -20.65 -0.03
C ARG A 269 18.71 -19.58 -0.43
N LYS A 270 17.65 -19.45 0.37
CA LYS A 270 16.56 -18.51 0.13
C LYS A 270 16.62 -17.37 1.14
N PHE A 271 16.82 -16.15 0.67
CA PHE A 271 16.78 -14.95 1.48
C PHE A 271 15.49 -14.20 1.21
N VAL A 272 14.83 -13.79 2.28
CA VAL A 272 13.61 -12.99 2.20
C VAL A 272 13.93 -11.60 2.72
N GLY A 273 13.60 -10.61 1.92
CA GLY A 273 13.76 -9.20 2.25
C GLY A 273 12.42 -8.53 2.48
N THR A 274 12.29 -7.76 3.55
CA THR A 274 11.09 -7.00 3.93
C THR A 274 11.43 -5.56 4.30
N VAL A 275 10.43 -4.70 4.40
CA VAL A 275 10.60 -3.32 4.88
C VAL A 275 10.58 -3.26 6.41
N GLY A 276 9.85 -4.18 7.06
CA GLY A 276 9.68 -4.17 8.51
C GLY A 276 9.68 -5.57 9.13
N GLU A 277 10.05 -5.63 10.41
CA GLU A 277 10.20 -6.89 11.17
C GLU A 277 8.91 -7.70 11.26
N LEU A 278 7.77 -7.04 11.48
CA LEU A 278 6.45 -7.69 11.58
C LEU A 278 6.04 -8.47 10.32
N GLN A 279 6.56 -8.10 9.16
CA GLN A 279 6.26 -8.83 7.91
C GLN A 279 6.77 -10.27 7.96
N PHE A 280 7.88 -10.54 8.65
CA PHE A 280 8.37 -11.92 8.82
C PHE A 280 7.43 -12.76 9.66
N GLU A 281 6.83 -12.19 10.71
CA GLU A 281 5.84 -12.89 11.55
C GLU A 281 4.60 -13.25 10.72
N VAL A 282 4.12 -12.30 9.92
CA VAL A 282 2.98 -12.51 9.01
C VAL A 282 3.30 -13.58 7.97
N LEU A 283 4.48 -13.53 7.35
CA LEU A 283 4.93 -14.53 6.37
C LEU A 283 5.00 -15.92 7.01
N GLN A 284 5.61 -16.04 8.20
CA GLN A 284 5.73 -17.31 8.91
C GLN A 284 4.35 -17.88 9.26
N TYR A 285 3.48 -17.05 9.82
CA TYR A 285 2.11 -17.43 10.14
C TYR A 285 1.35 -17.94 8.93
N ARG A 286 1.41 -17.21 7.80
CA ARG A 286 0.73 -17.60 6.57
C ARG A 286 1.31 -18.86 5.94
N LEU A 287 2.64 -19.04 5.94
CA LEU A 287 3.29 -20.26 5.46
C LEU A 287 2.86 -21.49 6.28
N GLU A 288 2.73 -21.35 7.58
CA GLU A 288 2.27 -22.44 8.47
C GLU A 288 0.78 -22.75 8.28
N HIS A 289 -0.10 -21.74 8.30
CA HIS A 289 -1.55 -21.94 8.36
C HIS A 289 -2.19 -22.11 6.99
N GLU A 290 -1.72 -21.41 5.96
CA GLU A 290 -2.30 -21.49 4.62
C GLU A 290 -1.65 -22.59 3.77
N TYR A 291 -0.34 -22.82 3.95
CA TYR A 291 0.41 -23.78 3.13
C TYR A 291 0.83 -25.04 3.90
N GLY A 292 0.65 -25.07 5.21
CA GLY A 292 1.01 -26.19 6.08
C GLY A 292 2.52 -26.44 6.11
N ALA A 293 3.33 -25.42 5.88
CA ALA A 293 4.78 -25.51 5.78
C ALA A 293 5.46 -24.76 6.93
N LYS A 294 6.00 -25.52 7.91
CA LYS A 294 6.73 -24.95 9.03
C LYS A 294 8.09 -24.44 8.60
N CYS A 295 8.39 -23.22 8.95
CA CYS A 295 9.67 -22.58 8.64
C CYS A 295 10.13 -21.69 9.80
N ARG A 296 11.39 -21.24 9.72
CA ARG A 296 11.92 -20.18 10.57
C ARG A 296 12.74 -19.21 9.72
N PHE A 297 12.82 -17.99 10.21
CA PHE A 297 13.63 -16.94 9.60
C PHE A 297 14.87 -16.68 10.46
N GLU A 298 16.06 -16.84 9.88
CA GLU A 298 17.34 -16.56 10.54
C GLU A 298 17.91 -15.24 10.02
N ALA A 299 18.25 -14.33 10.93
CA ALA A 299 18.86 -13.06 10.57
C ALA A 299 20.20 -13.27 9.83
N ARG A 300 20.44 -12.46 8.79
CA ARG A 300 21.68 -12.43 8.03
C ARG A 300 22.17 -11.01 7.88
N SER A 301 23.48 -10.86 7.96
CA SER A 301 24.14 -9.56 7.74
C SER A 301 24.12 -9.23 6.25
N ILE A 302 22.98 -8.73 5.75
CA ILE A 302 22.84 -8.18 4.42
C ILE A 302 22.41 -6.73 4.63
N TYR A 303 23.23 -5.81 4.16
CA TYR A 303 22.99 -4.38 4.25
C TYR A 303 22.01 -3.92 3.18
N LYS A 304 22.19 -4.42 1.93
CA LYS A 304 21.36 -4.02 0.79
C LYS A 304 21.36 -5.07 -0.32
N ALA A 305 20.21 -5.19 -0.98
CA ALA A 305 20.08 -5.91 -2.25
C ALA A 305 20.18 -4.90 -3.38
N CYS A 306 21.10 -5.15 -4.33
CA CYS A 306 21.34 -4.27 -5.47
C CYS A 306 21.18 -5.03 -6.78
N TRP A 307 20.24 -4.60 -7.61
CA TRP A 307 20.16 -5.05 -9.00
C TRP A 307 21.24 -4.36 -9.81
N MET A 308 21.75 -5.07 -10.81
CA MET A 308 22.95 -4.62 -11.52
C MET A 308 22.63 -4.38 -13.00
N SER A 309 23.14 -3.28 -13.54
CA SER A 309 23.18 -3.02 -14.98
C SER A 309 24.58 -2.60 -15.42
N GLY A 310 24.98 -3.03 -16.60
CA GLY A 310 26.31 -2.81 -17.15
C GLY A 310 26.54 -3.66 -18.39
N THR A 311 27.78 -3.70 -18.90
CA THR A 311 28.12 -4.59 -20.00
C THR A 311 28.05 -6.06 -19.57
N GLU A 312 27.76 -6.96 -20.49
CA GLU A 312 27.69 -8.40 -20.20
C GLU A 312 29.01 -8.95 -19.66
N ALA A 313 30.13 -8.41 -20.13
CA ALA A 313 31.47 -8.80 -19.71
C ALA A 313 31.74 -8.42 -18.25
N ASP A 314 31.44 -7.16 -17.88
CA ASP A 314 31.66 -6.64 -16.52
C ASP A 314 30.74 -7.33 -15.51
N LEU A 315 29.47 -7.54 -15.88
CA LEU A 315 28.53 -8.28 -15.03
C LEU A 315 29.00 -9.71 -14.78
N LYS A 316 29.47 -10.44 -15.81
CA LYS A 316 30.01 -11.81 -15.65
C LYS A 316 31.25 -11.84 -14.77
N ASP A 317 32.19 -10.91 -14.94
CA ASP A 317 33.39 -10.82 -14.11
C ASP A 317 33.04 -10.51 -12.66
N PHE A 318 32.18 -9.53 -12.43
CA PHE A 318 31.68 -9.18 -11.08
C PHE A 318 31.00 -10.36 -10.40
N MET A 319 30.05 -11.01 -11.08
CA MET A 319 29.34 -12.17 -10.54
C MET A 319 30.27 -13.30 -10.16
N LYS A 320 31.31 -13.57 -10.96
CA LYS A 320 32.36 -14.56 -10.65
C LYS A 320 33.17 -14.12 -9.42
N TYR A 321 33.54 -12.83 -9.34
CA TYR A 321 34.32 -12.29 -8.22
C TYR A 321 33.54 -12.31 -6.91
N ARG A 322 32.21 -12.04 -6.95
CA ARG A 322 31.31 -11.99 -5.79
C ARG A 322 30.33 -13.16 -5.73
N GLN A 323 30.66 -14.31 -6.25
CA GLN A 323 29.79 -15.47 -6.42
C GLN A 323 28.97 -15.82 -5.14
N ASN A 324 29.58 -15.68 -3.96
CA ASN A 324 28.92 -15.97 -2.69
C ASN A 324 27.87 -14.91 -2.27
N ASN A 325 27.83 -13.77 -2.94
CA ASN A 325 26.92 -12.67 -2.64
C ASN A 325 25.92 -12.42 -3.79
N ILE A 326 25.93 -13.26 -4.81
CA ILE A 326 25.00 -13.19 -5.91
C ILE A 326 23.79 -14.09 -5.63
N ALA A 327 22.61 -13.52 -5.77
CA ALA A 327 21.35 -14.23 -5.74
C ALA A 327 20.49 -13.81 -6.94
N TYR A 328 19.39 -14.51 -7.16
CA TYR A 328 18.44 -14.20 -8.23
C TYR A 328 17.08 -13.86 -7.62
N ASP A 329 16.47 -12.83 -8.15
CA ASP A 329 15.10 -12.46 -7.77
C ASP A 329 14.05 -13.37 -8.46
N LYS A 330 12.77 -13.10 -8.20
CA LYS A 330 11.64 -13.86 -8.78
C LYS A 330 11.57 -13.83 -10.32
N ASP A 331 12.17 -12.83 -10.95
CA ASP A 331 12.24 -12.65 -12.40
C ASP A 331 13.57 -13.14 -12.98
N ASN A 332 14.32 -13.92 -12.18
CA ASN A 332 15.62 -14.47 -12.51
C ASN A 332 16.66 -13.41 -12.88
N GLN A 333 16.56 -12.22 -12.28
CA GLN A 333 17.54 -11.16 -12.44
C GLN A 333 18.63 -11.32 -11.38
N PRO A 334 19.91 -11.17 -11.74
CA PRO A 334 20.99 -11.22 -10.78
C PRO A 334 20.97 -10.01 -9.85
N VAL A 335 21.12 -10.29 -8.56
CA VAL A 335 21.10 -9.30 -7.48
C VAL A 335 22.32 -9.50 -6.60
N PHE A 336 23.06 -8.44 -6.35
CA PHE A 336 24.16 -8.42 -5.41
C PHE A 336 23.64 -8.16 -4.00
N LEU A 337 23.82 -9.10 -3.08
CA LEU A 337 23.48 -8.98 -1.67
C LEU A 337 24.71 -8.46 -0.92
N ALA A 338 24.83 -7.15 -0.80
CA ALA A 338 25.95 -6.50 -0.12
C ALA A 338 25.83 -6.67 1.40
N GLU A 339 26.84 -7.23 2.05
CA GLU A 339 26.85 -7.48 3.51
C GLU A 339 27.01 -6.19 4.32
N THR A 340 27.75 -5.21 3.79
CA THR A 340 27.97 -3.91 4.43
C THR A 340 28.01 -2.77 3.39
N GLY A 341 27.76 -1.54 3.84
CA GLY A 341 27.91 -0.37 2.98
C GLY A 341 29.34 -0.15 2.49
N PHE A 342 30.33 -0.65 3.22
CA PHE A 342 31.75 -0.62 2.79
C PHE A 342 31.98 -1.55 1.60
N ILE A 343 31.43 -2.77 1.65
CA ILE A 343 31.53 -3.75 0.56
C ILE A 343 30.84 -3.24 -0.71
N LEU A 344 29.70 -2.55 -0.57
CA LEU A 344 28.99 -1.95 -1.70
C LEU A 344 29.85 -0.86 -2.36
N ARG A 345 30.40 0.07 -1.58
CA ARG A 345 31.29 1.12 -2.11
C ARG A 345 32.52 0.57 -2.79
N MET A 346 33.16 -0.44 -2.21
CA MET A 346 34.30 -1.12 -2.87
C MET A 346 33.91 -1.77 -4.20
N ALA A 347 32.68 -2.28 -4.30
CA ALA A 347 32.19 -2.85 -5.55
C ALA A 347 31.98 -1.75 -6.60
N GLU A 348 31.39 -0.61 -6.23
CA GLU A 348 31.19 0.56 -7.07
C GLU A 348 32.54 1.17 -7.55
N GLU A 349 33.52 1.28 -6.67
CA GLU A 349 34.85 1.79 -7.01
C GLU A 349 35.62 0.87 -7.96
N LYS A 350 35.50 -0.45 -7.75
CA LYS A 350 36.23 -1.45 -8.57
C LYS A 350 35.60 -1.66 -9.93
N TYR A 351 34.28 -1.51 -10.04
CA TYR A 351 33.49 -1.73 -11.25
C TYR A 351 32.66 -0.48 -11.60
N PRO A 352 33.30 0.60 -12.04
CA PRO A 352 32.62 1.88 -12.29
C PRO A 352 31.61 1.81 -13.45
N ASP A 353 31.73 0.81 -14.33
CA ASP A 353 30.83 0.58 -15.46
C ASP A 353 29.61 -0.26 -15.09
N ILE A 354 29.52 -0.72 -13.84
CA ILE A 354 28.34 -1.39 -13.28
C ILE A 354 27.55 -0.37 -12.42
N THR A 355 26.28 -0.19 -12.76
CA THR A 355 25.36 0.59 -11.93
C THR A 355 24.61 -0.36 -10.97
N PHE A 356 24.66 -0.05 -9.67
CA PHE A 356 23.97 -0.79 -8.62
C PHE A 356 22.66 -0.07 -8.24
N HIS A 357 21.54 -0.69 -8.58
CA HIS A 357 20.19 -0.15 -8.35
C HIS A 357 19.59 -0.73 -7.08
N THR A 358 18.94 0.11 -6.27
CA THR A 358 18.28 -0.33 -5.03
C THR A 358 16.87 -0.88 -5.23
N THR A 359 16.32 -0.76 -6.44
CA THR A 359 15.01 -1.28 -6.83
C THR A 359 15.10 -2.06 -8.14
N SER A 360 14.13 -2.95 -8.38
CA SER A 360 14.08 -3.76 -9.62
C SER A 360 13.55 -2.98 -10.84
N GLU A 361 13.10 -1.74 -10.67
CA GLU A 361 12.41 -0.95 -11.71
C GLU A 361 13.36 -0.21 -12.66
N PHE A 362 14.65 -0.40 -12.58
CA PHE A 362 15.63 0.30 -13.43
C PHE A 362 15.55 -0.05 -14.93
N LYS A 363 14.75 -1.06 -15.31
CA LYS A 363 14.56 -1.49 -16.71
C LYS A 363 13.28 -0.96 -17.36
N VAL A 364 12.54 -0.04 -16.71
CA VAL A 364 11.29 0.51 -17.24
C VAL A 364 11.50 1.86 -17.90
#